data_253b912b582d80387e6e225deabcbade
#
_entry.id   253b912b582d80387e6e225deabcbade
#
_cell.length_a   1.000
_cell.length_b   1.000
_cell.length_c   1.000
_cell.angle_alpha   90.00
_cell.angle_beta   90.00
_cell.angle_gamma   90.00
#
_symmetry.space_group_name_H-M   'P 1'
#
loop_
_entity.id
_entity.type
_entity.pdbx_description
1 polymer ?
#
loop_
_entity_poly.entity_id
_entity_poly.type
_entity_poly.pdbx_seq_one_letter_code
_entity_poly.pdbx_strand_id
1 'polypeptide(L)'
;MADFLAATRDAPAHPSLLRALNCWPAEPANALDLGCGAGRDSLHLLARGWHVTALDRDAQALSTLALLCPDDARARLQLLQRSFEDADPLPAAHLINASFALPFCSPGRFADFWRGISNALTAEGLFVGHFFGERDAWAGQRLLTFHDRTALLQLFDSWETLHFEEHEWDGKTAVGQRKHWHLFEVIARRS
;
A
#
# COMPACT_ATOMS: atom_id res chain seq x y z
N MET A 1 -7.62 -10.98 11.92
CA MET A 1 -7.97 -10.27 10.67
C MET A 1 -9.33 -9.58 10.81
N ALA A 2 -10.42 -10.26 11.21
CA ALA A 2 -11.74 -9.63 11.36
C ALA A 2 -11.75 -8.34 12.20
N ASP A 3 -11.06 -8.32 13.34
CA ASP A 3 -10.95 -7.14 14.22
C ASP A 3 -10.24 -5.96 13.54
N PHE A 4 -9.23 -6.24 12.71
CA PHE A 4 -8.52 -5.21 11.95
C PHE A 4 -9.42 -4.61 10.86
N LEU A 5 -10.15 -5.43 10.10
CA LEU A 5 -11.09 -4.97 9.08
C LEU A 5 -12.18 -4.09 9.69
N ALA A 6 -12.74 -4.51 10.84
CA ALA A 6 -13.74 -3.72 11.55
C ALA A 6 -13.19 -2.36 12.04
N ALA A 7 -11.95 -2.35 12.53
CA ALA A 7 -11.30 -1.14 13.05
C ALA A 7 -10.91 -0.13 11.96
N THR A 8 -10.72 -0.58 10.71
CA THR A 8 -10.23 0.26 9.61
C THR A 8 -11.28 0.58 8.54
N ARG A 9 -12.42 -0.14 8.54
CA ARG A 9 -13.44 -0.03 7.50
C ARG A 9 -13.97 1.39 7.29
N ASP A 10 -14.27 2.08 8.39
CA ASP A 10 -14.87 3.41 8.37
C ASP A 10 -13.82 4.54 8.53
N ALA A 11 -12.54 4.20 8.50
CA ALA A 11 -11.47 5.17 8.58
C ALA A 11 -11.36 5.98 7.27
N PRO A 12 -10.99 7.27 7.34
CA PRO A 12 -10.69 8.06 6.15
C PRO A 12 -9.48 7.48 5.40
N ALA A 13 -9.34 7.82 4.11
CA ALA A 13 -8.15 7.46 3.34
C ALA A 13 -6.86 7.89 4.07
N HIS A 14 -5.81 7.09 3.89
CA HIS A 14 -4.55 7.36 4.59
C HIS A 14 -3.97 8.71 4.17
N PRO A 15 -3.45 9.52 5.10
CA PRO A 15 -2.87 10.84 4.79
C PRO A 15 -1.76 10.79 3.73
N SER A 16 -0.94 9.73 3.71
CA SER A 16 0.10 9.55 2.68
C SER A 16 -0.48 9.39 1.28
N LEU A 17 -1.59 8.65 1.12
CA LEU A 17 -2.29 8.57 -0.16
C LEU A 17 -2.80 9.95 -0.59
N LEU A 18 -3.41 10.72 0.33
CA LEU A 18 -3.89 12.07 0.02
C LEU A 18 -2.73 12.99 -0.40
N ARG A 19 -1.57 12.85 0.25
CA ARG A 19 -0.35 13.59 -0.11
C ARG A 19 0.15 13.19 -1.51
N ALA A 20 0.17 11.89 -1.82
CA ALA A 20 0.57 11.40 -3.14
C ALA A 20 -0.38 11.90 -4.25
N LEU A 21 -1.69 11.92 -4.01
CA LEU A 21 -2.66 12.43 -4.96
C LEU A 21 -2.49 13.92 -5.26
N ASN A 22 -1.99 14.72 -4.30
CA ASN A 22 -1.65 16.12 -4.54
C ASN A 22 -0.41 16.29 -5.44
N CYS A 23 0.42 15.25 -5.57
CA CYS A 23 1.56 15.21 -6.48
C CYS A 23 1.21 14.67 -7.87
N TRP A 24 -0.01 14.16 -8.07
CA TRP A 24 -0.46 13.64 -9.35
C TRP A 24 -0.92 14.78 -10.27
N PRO A 25 -0.27 14.99 -11.44
CA PRO A 25 -0.50 16.20 -12.25
C PRO A 25 -1.62 16.06 -13.28
N ALA A 26 -2.25 14.88 -13.38
CA ALA A 26 -3.16 14.56 -14.48
C ALA A 26 -4.53 14.10 -13.97
N GLU A 27 -5.43 13.79 -14.91
CA GLU A 27 -6.72 13.17 -14.62
C GLU A 27 -6.54 11.77 -13.98
N PRO A 28 -7.51 11.28 -13.19
CA PRO A 28 -7.48 9.93 -12.64
C PRO A 28 -7.30 8.87 -13.73
N ALA A 29 -6.46 7.87 -13.44
CA ALA A 29 -6.11 6.80 -14.37
C ALA A 29 -6.22 5.43 -13.67
N ASN A 30 -5.29 4.50 -13.90
CA ASN A 30 -5.27 3.20 -13.23
C ASN A 30 -4.49 3.28 -11.93
N ALA A 31 -5.08 2.80 -10.84
CA ALA A 31 -4.43 2.64 -9.56
C ALA A 31 -4.40 1.18 -9.13
N LEU A 32 -3.33 0.77 -8.45
CA LEU A 32 -3.18 -0.53 -7.82
C LEU A 32 -3.07 -0.31 -6.30
N ASP A 33 -3.99 -0.88 -5.54
CA ASP A 33 -4.02 -0.81 -4.08
C ASP A 33 -3.58 -2.15 -3.50
N LEU A 34 -2.36 -2.21 -3.01
CA LEU A 34 -1.71 -3.42 -2.50
C LEU A 34 -2.00 -3.60 -1.01
N GLY A 35 -2.60 -4.73 -0.65
CA GLY A 35 -3.06 -4.99 0.72
C GLY A 35 -4.22 -4.07 1.09
N CYS A 36 -5.22 -3.97 0.21
CA CYS A 36 -6.31 -3.00 0.30
C CYS A 36 -7.18 -3.13 1.56
N GLY A 37 -7.16 -4.26 2.26
CA GLY A 37 -8.00 -4.52 3.42
C GLY A 37 -9.48 -4.33 3.10
N ALA A 38 -10.23 -3.65 3.99
CA ALA A 38 -11.64 -3.32 3.79
C ALA A 38 -11.86 -2.21 2.74
N GLY A 39 -10.80 -1.69 2.10
CA GLY A 39 -10.89 -0.82 0.94
C GLY A 39 -11.00 0.67 1.19
N ARG A 40 -10.63 1.18 2.38
CA ARG A 40 -10.73 2.63 2.65
C ARG A 40 -10.02 3.50 1.62
N ASP A 41 -8.79 3.12 1.20
CA ASP A 41 -8.00 3.83 0.21
C ASP A 41 -8.54 3.58 -1.21
N SER A 42 -8.92 2.33 -1.53
CA SER A 42 -9.59 1.98 -2.78
C SER A 42 -10.89 2.75 -3.01
N LEU A 43 -11.77 2.85 -2.01
CA LEU A 43 -13.03 3.59 -2.10
C LEU A 43 -12.80 5.09 -2.33
N HIS A 44 -11.77 5.65 -1.69
CA HIS A 44 -11.40 7.03 -1.88
C HIS A 44 -10.90 7.31 -3.31
N LEU A 45 -10.09 6.40 -3.87
CA LEU A 45 -9.64 6.47 -5.26
C LEU A 45 -10.81 6.36 -6.24
N LEU A 46 -11.71 5.40 -6.03
CA LEU A 46 -12.91 5.23 -6.84
C LEU A 46 -13.81 6.47 -6.83
N ALA A 47 -14.01 7.10 -5.66
CA ALA A 47 -14.79 8.34 -5.53
C ALA A 47 -14.16 9.51 -6.30
N ARG A 48 -12.86 9.45 -6.58
CA ARG A 48 -12.13 10.42 -7.40
C ARG A 48 -12.01 10.05 -8.88
N GLY A 49 -12.71 9.00 -9.32
CA GLY A 49 -12.74 8.59 -10.73
C GLY A 49 -11.62 7.63 -11.16
N TRP A 50 -10.77 7.16 -10.25
CA TRP A 50 -9.72 6.20 -10.58
C TRP A 50 -10.32 4.84 -10.94
N HIS A 51 -9.66 4.12 -11.86
CA HIS A 51 -9.86 2.69 -12.07
C HIS A 51 -8.94 1.95 -11.10
N VAL A 52 -9.52 1.20 -10.17
CA VAL A 52 -8.79 0.59 -9.06
C VAL A 52 -8.72 -0.92 -9.22
N THR A 53 -7.50 -1.47 -9.23
CA THR A 53 -7.28 -2.88 -8.95
C THR A 53 -6.88 -3.01 -7.48
N ALA A 54 -7.75 -3.60 -6.67
CA ALA A 54 -7.54 -3.81 -5.24
C ALA A 54 -7.07 -5.24 -4.99
N LEU A 55 -5.88 -5.39 -4.44
CA LEU A 55 -5.24 -6.68 -4.14
C LEU A 55 -5.21 -6.93 -2.64
N ASP A 56 -5.70 -8.08 -2.22
CA ASP A 56 -5.53 -8.60 -0.87
C ASP A 56 -5.56 -10.14 -0.90
N ARG A 57 -4.90 -10.77 0.06
CA ARG A 57 -4.96 -12.23 0.23
C ARG A 57 -6.24 -12.69 0.92
N ASP A 58 -6.88 -11.80 1.70
CA ASP A 58 -8.07 -12.09 2.49
C ASP A 58 -9.34 -11.88 1.66
N ALA A 59 -10.00 -12.98 1.31
CA ALA A 59 -11.27 -12.95 0.57
C ALA A 59 -12.36 -12.14 1.31
N GLN A 60 -12.35 -12.11 2.65
CA GLN A 60 -13.33 -11.35 3.43
C GLN A 60 -13.09 -9.84 3.28
N ALA A 61 -11.82 -9.42 3.23
CA ALA A 61 -11.46 -8.02 2.96
C ALA A 61 -12.01 -7.57 1.60
N LEU A 62 -11.74 -8.34 0.56
CA LEU A 62 -12.23 -8.05 -0.80
C LEU A 62 -13.76 -8.08 -0.89
N SER A 63 -14.41 -9.03 -0.23
CA SER A 63 -15.89 -9.08 -0.17
C SER A 63 -16.46 -7.85 0.52
N THR A 64 -15.81 -7.37 1.58
CA THR A 64 -16.21 -6.15 2.28
C THR A 64 -16.08 -4.93 1.38
N LEU A 65 -14.95 -4.79 0.66
CA LEU A 65 -14.76 -3.72 -0.32
C LEU A 65 -15.83 -3.77 -1.42
N ALA A 66 -16.13 -4.96 -1.96
CA ALA A 66 -17.17 -5.13 -2.97
C ALA A 66 -18.55 -4.66 -2.49
N LEU A 67 -18.89 -4.95 -1.23
CA LEU A 67 -20.17 -4.53 -0.63
C LEU A 67 -20.23 -3.02 -0.40
N LEU A 68 -19.10 -2.40 -0.04
CA LEU A 68 -19.02 -0.96 0.24
C LEU A 68 -18.88 -0.12 -1.04
N CYS A 69 -18.49 -0.74 -2.16
CA CYS A 69 -18.31 -0.04 -3.42
C CYS A 69 -19.64 0.48 -3.97
N PRO A 70 -19.79 1.78 -4.21
CA PRO A 70 -20.99 2.35 -4.83
C PRO A 70 -21.26 1.75 -6.22
N ASP A 71 -22.53 1.61 -6.60
CA ASP A 71 -22.92 0.97 -7.86
C ASP A 71 -22.33 1.67 -9.09
N ASP A 72 -22.28 2.98 -9.09
CA ASP A 72 -21.70 3.82 -10.15
C ASP A 72 -20.17 3.71 -10.27
N ALA A 73 -19.50 3.19 -9.23
CA ALA A 73 -18.07 2.96 -9.22
C ALA A 73 -17.67 1.50 -9.53
N ARG A 74 -18.61 0.54 -9.49
CA ARG A 74 -18.33 -0.90 -9.63
C ARG A 74 -17.61 -1.25 -10.93
N ALA A 75 -17.95 -0.58 -12.03
CA ALA A 75 -17.28 -0.80 -13.32
C ALA A 75 -15.79 -0.39 -13.34
N ARG A 76 -15.36 0.40 -12.35
CA ARG A 76 -13.96 0.84 -12.19
C ARG A 76 -13.21 0.07 -11.12
N LEU A 77 -13.84 -0.92 -10.45
CA LEU A 77 -13.21 -1.75 -9.42
C LEU A 77 -12.93 -3.15 -9.94
N GLN A 78 -11.67 -3.55 -9.87
CA GLN A 78 -11.22 -4.93 -10.05
C GLN A 78 -10.69 -5.47 -8.72
N LEU A 79 -11.13 -6.66 -8.33
CA LEU A 79 -10.67 -7.34 -7.13
C LEU A 79 -9.70 -8.46 -7.50
N LEU A 80 -8.55 -8.52 -6.84
CA LEU A 80 -7.52 -9.50 -7.09
C LEU A 80 -7.14 -10.21 -5.78
N GLN A 81 -7.65 -11.43 -5.60
CA GLN A 81 -7.32 -12.24 -4.43
C GLN A 81 -5.98 -12.96 -4.65
N ARG A 82 -4.90 -12.39 -4.15
CA ARG A 82 -3.55 -12.97 -4.19
C ARG A 82 -2.74 -12.55 -2.96
N SER A 83 -1.78 -13.40 -2.57
CA SER A 83 -0.70 -12.99 -1.67
C SER A 83 0.33 -12.17 -2.44
N PHE A 84 1.18 -11.41 -1.73
CA PHE A 84 2.29 -10.69 -2.37
C PHE A 84 3.31 -11.64 -3.00
N GLU A 85 3.47 -12.82 -2.41
CA GLU A 85 4.37 -13.86 -2.89
C GLU A 85 3.94 -14.46 -4.25
N ASP A 86 2.65 -14.36 -4.59
CA ASP A 86 2.04 -14.94 -5.79
C ASP A 86 1.44 -13.86 -6.72
N ALA A 87 1.75 -12.59 -6.47
CA ALA A 87 1.10 -11.48 -7.16
C ALA A 87 1.70 -11.13 -8.54
N ASP A 88 2.82 -11.72 -8.93
CA ASP A 88 3.44 -11.46 -10.22
C ASP A 88 2.76 -12.25 -11.37
N PRO A 89 2.46 -11.63 -12.54
CA PRO A 89 2.62 -10.21 -12.85
C PRO A 89 1.53 -9.34 -12.22
N LEU A 90 1.92 -8.14 -11.80
CA LEU A 90 0.99 -7.10 -11.39
C LEU A 90 0.46 -6.33 -12.61
N PRO A 91 -0.80 -5.85 -12.60
CA PRO A 91 -1.33 -5.01 -13.67
C PRO A 91 -0.62 -3.65 -13.72
N ALA A 92 -0.47 -3.09 -14.91
CA ALA A 92 0.11 -1.76 -15.10
C ALA A 92 -0.74 -0.68 -14.42
N ALA A 93 -0.09 0.22 -13.70
CA ALA A 93 -0.75 1.27 -12.93
C ALA A 93 0.03 2.59 -13.00
N HIS A 94 -0.70 3.70 -12.90
CA HIS A 94 -0.15 5.05 -12.80
C HIS A 94 0.06 5.48 -11.34
N LEU A 95 -0.69 4.85 -10.43
CA LEU A 95 -0.54 5.02 -8.98
C LEU A 95 -0.49 3.64 -8.32
N ILE A 96 0.52 3.38 -7.51
CA ILE A 96 0.57 2.20 -6.65
C ILE A 96 0.53 2.67 -5.19
N ASN A 97 -0.54 2.29 -4.48
CA ASN A 97 -0.69 2.50 -3.04
C ASN A 97 -0.36 1.21 -2.29
N ALA A 98 0.46 1.31 -1.26
CA ALA A 98 0.83 0.21 -0.37
C ALA A 98 0.83 0.66 1.10
N SER A 99 -0.30 1.26 1.53
CA SER A 99 -0.46 1.78 2.89
C SER A 99 -0.39 0.66 3.92
N PHE A 100 0.67 0.61 4.74
CA PHE A 100 0.92 -0.41 5.77
C PHE A 100 0.87 -1.87 5.26
N ALA A 101 1.17 -2.11 4.00
CA ALA A 101 1.00 -3.41 3.37
C ALA A 101 2.34 -4.15 3.14
N LEU A 102 3.35 -3.47 2.61
CA LEU A 102 4.63 -4.07 2.21
C LEU A 102 5.36 -4.84 3.32
N PRO A 103 5.33 -4.41 4.59
CA PRO A 103 5.96 -5.17 5.67
C PRO A 103 5.46 -6.61 5.80
N PHE A 104 4.25 -6.91 5.30
CA PHE A 104 3.64 -8.25 5.34
C PHE A 104 4.03 -9.15 4.17
N CYS A 105 4.85 -8.70 3.22
CA CYS A 105 5.56 -9.55 2.28
C CYS A 105 6.72 -10.23 3.00
N SER A 106 6.90 -11.54 2.81
CA SER A 106 8.00 -12.27 3.45
C SER A 106 9.37 -11.79 2.94
N PRO A 107 10.42 -11.76 3.80
CA PRO A 107 11.74 -11.25 3.41
C PRO A 107 12.33 -11.96 2.19
N GLY A 108 12.13 -13.28 2.08
CA GLY A 108 12.65 -14.07 0.96
C GLY A 108 11.97 -13.79 -0.39
N ARG A 109 10.81 -13.11 -0.38
CA ARG A 109 10.04 -12.78 -1.60
C ARG A 109 9.96 -11.28 -1.88
N PHE A 110 10.40 -10.48 -0.93
CA PHE A 110 10.27 -9.02 -1.03
C PHE A 110 10.96 -8.45 -2.27
N ALA A 111 12.18 -8.89 -2.58
CA ALA A 111 12.93 -8.38 -3.74
C ALA A 111 12.23 -8.69 -5.08
N ASP A 112 11.64 -9.89 -5.21
CA ASP A 112 10.88 -10.26 -6.41
C ASP A 112 9.60 -9.44 -6.51
N PHE A 113 8.87 -9.29 -5.40
CA PHE A 113 7.65 -8.51 -5.33
C PHE A 113 7.92 -7.02 -5.62
N TRP A 114 9.01 -6.46 -5.07
CA TRP A 114 9.42 -5.07 -5.36
C TRP A 114 9.73 -4.86 -6.84
N ARG A 115 10.40 -5.83 -7.47
CA ARG A 115 10.62 -5.80 -8.93
C ARG A 115 9.30 -5.82 -9.70
N GLY A 116 8.32 -6.62 -9.26
CA GLY A 116 6.96 -6.63 -9.81
C GLY A 116 6.28 -5.26 -9.70
N ILE A 117 6.36 -4.60 -8.53
CA ILE A 117 5.86 -3.24 -8.31
C ILE A 117 6.54 -2.26 -9.27
N SER A 118 7.88 -2.31 -9.37
CA SER A 118 8.64 -1.44 -10.25
C SER A 118 8.25 -1.62 -11.72
N ASN A 119 8.02 -2.84 -12.16
CA ASN A 119 7.60 -3.12 -13.54
C ASN A 119 6.16 -2.71 -13.84
N ALA A 120 5.28 -2.81 -12.85
CA ALA A 120 3.87 -2.46 -12.99
C ALA A 120 3.62 -0.95 -13.02
N LEU A 121 4.46 -0.16 -12.34
CA LEU A 121 4.32 1.28 -12.33
C LEU A 121 4.74 1.86 -13.69
N THR A 122 3.88 2.66 -14.31
CA THR A 122 4.17 3.33 -15.58
C THR A 122 5.26 4.40 -15.41
N ALA A 123 5.90 4.83 -16.50
CA ALA A 123 6.77 6.01 -16.48
C ALA A 123 5.98 7.21 -15.91
N GLU A 124 6.62 8.06 -15.13
CA GLU A 124 6.02 9.18 -14.39
C GLU A 124 4.92 8.77 -13.37
N GLY A 125 4.69 7.48 -13.19
CA GLY A 125 3.74 6.96 -12.20
C GLY A 125 4.20 7.19 -10.77
N LEU A 126 3.24 7.27 -9.83
CA LEU A 126 3.49 7.50 -8.41
C LEU A 126 3.37 6.20 -7.61
N PHE A 127 4.33 5.98 -6.74
CA PHE A 127 4.28 5.02 -5.66
C PHE A 127 4.07 5.76 -4.33
N VAL A 128 3.23 5.23 -3.46
CA VAL A 128 3.11 5.63 -2.07
C VAL A 128 3.02 4.39 -1.19
N GLY A 129 3.81 4.34 -0.12
CA GLY A 129 3.80 3.17 0.76
C GLY A 129 4.56 3.36 2.06
N HIS A 130 4.38 2.38 2.94
CA HIS A 130 5.01 2.33 4.24
C HIS A 130 5.88 1.08 4.38
N PHE A 131 7.02 1.25 5.05
CA PHE A 131 7.99 0.20 5.34
C PHE A 131 8.28 0.19 6.83
N PHE A 132 8.39 -0.99 7.45
CA PHE A 132 8.82 -1.07 8.84
C PHE A 132 10.34 -0.94 8.93
N GLY A 133 10.78 -0.16 9.92
CA GLY A 133 12.18 -0.01 10.28
C GLY A 133 12.65 -1.08 11.26
N GLU A 134 13.95 -1.25 11.37
CA GLU A 134 14.58 -2.29 12.20
C GLU A 134 14.36 -2.12 13.71
N ARG A 135 13.98 -0.90 14.16
CA ARG A 135 13.67 -0.61 15.58
C ARG A 135 12.21 -0.82 15.93
N ASP A 136 11.38 -1.27 14.98
CA ASP A 136 9.98 -1.61 15.22
C ASP A 136 9.85 -2.77 16.23
N ALA A 137 8.87 -2.72 17.13
CA ALA A 137 8.68 -3.77 18.15
C ALA A 137 8.40 -5.16 17.57
N TRP A 138 8.04 -5.25 16.30
CA TRP A 138 7.87 -6.51 15.59
C TRP A 138 9.15 -6.97 14.88
N ALA A 139 10.25 -6.21 14.98
CA ALA A 139 11.54 -6.60 14.38
C ALA A 139 11.96 -8.00 14.87
N GLY A 140 12.42 -8.80 13.92
CA GLY A 140 12.77 -10.21 14.19
C GLY A 140 11.62 -11.22 13.95
N GLN A 141 10.38 -10.77 13.68
CA GLN A 141 9.34 -11.69 13.19
C GLN A 141 9.69 -12.16 11.77
N ARG A 142 9.87 -13.48 11.61
CA ARG A 142 10.42 -14.11 10.39
C ARG A 142 9.59 -13.90 9.12
N LEU A 143 8.32 -13.56 9.26
CA LEU A 143 7.38 -13.39 8.13
C LEU A 143 7.17 -11.92 7.76
N LEU A 144 7.82 -10.98 8.45
CA LEU A 144 7.73 -9.56 8.19
C LEU A 144 9.06 -9.04 7.64
N THR A 145 8.97 -8.09 6.73
CA THR A 145 10.14 -7.41 6.14
C THR A 145 10.37 -6.07 6.81
N PHE A 146 11.61 -5.85 7.20
CA PHE A 146 12.10 -4.62 7.82
C PHE A 146 13.26 -4.06 6.99
N HIS A 147 13.42 -2.75 7.03
CA HIS A 147 14.49 -2.07 6.29
C HIS A 147 15.22 -1.10 7.19
N ASP A 148 16.53 -0.98 7.02
CA ASP A 148 17.26 0.21 7.44
C ASP A 148 17.06 1.34 6.42
N ARG A 149 17.40 2.56 6.84
CA ARG A 149 17.26 3.75 5.99
C ARG A 149 18.06 3.64 4.69
N THR A 150 19.26 3.10 4.74
CA THR A 150 20.16 3.01 3.59
C THR A 150 19.63 2.04 2.54
N ALA A 151 19.26 0.83 2.97
CA ALA A 151 18.66 -0.18 2.10
C ALA A 151 17.36 0.33 1.45
N LEU A 152 16.56 1.10 2.22
CA LEU A 152 15.33 1.66 1.69
C LEU A 152 15.60 2.73 0.64
N LEU A 153 16.56 3.63 0.86
CA LEU A 153 16.94 4.63 -0.14
C LEU A 153 17.42 3.97 -1.44
N GLN A 154 18.16 2.86 -1.35
CA GLN A 154 18.62 2.11 -2.52
C GLN A 154 17.45 1.52 -3.37
N LEU A 155 16.30 1.20 -2.76
CA LEU A 155 15.13 0.75 -3.53
C LEU A 155 14.61 1.84 -4.49
N PHE A 156 14.87 3.11 -4.19
CA PHE A 156 14.40 4.26 -4.93
C PHE A 156 15.50 5.02 -5.70
N ASP A 157 16.73 4.46 -5.82
CA ASP A 157 17.87 5.14 -6.46
C ASP A 157 17.58 5.65 -7.89
N SER A 158 16.72 4.94 -8.64
CA SER A 158 16.33 5.32 -10.01
C SER A 158 15.00 6.08 -10.08
N TRP A 159 14.47 6.52 -8.94
CA TRP A 159 13.18 7.19 -8.83
C TRP A 159 13.34 8.60 -8.26
N GLU A 160 12.46 9.52 -8.65
CA GLU A 160 12.37 10.82 -8.01
C GLU A 160 11.66 10.67 -6.65
N THR A 161 12.38 10.83 -5.55
CA THR A 161 11.81 10.82 -4.21
C THR A 161 11.12 12.15 -3.92
N LEU A 162 9.79 12.14 -3.84
CA LEU A 162 8.97 13.32 -3.57
C LEU A 162 8.76 13.53 -2.06
N HIS A 163 8.72 12.44 -1.29
CA HIS A 163 8.59 12.45 0.15
C HIS A 163 9.28 11.24 0.74
N PHE A 164 10.07 11.43 1.79
CA PHE A 164 10.71 10.38 2.55
C PHE A 164 10.76 10.81 4.01
N GLU A 165 9.97 10.18 4.85
CA GLU A 165 9.91 10.53 6.26
C GLU A 165 10.08 9.26 7.11
N GLU A 166 10.91 9.37 8.16
CA GLU A 166 11.15 8.33 9.15
C GLU A 166 10.45 8.72 10.45
N HIS A 167 9.57 7.86 10.93
CA HIS A 167 8.79 8.05 12.12
C HIS A 167 9.12 7.02 13.18
N GLU A 168 9.22 7.45 14.42
CA GLU A 168 9.44 6.57 15.56
C GLU A 168 8.63 7.05 16.76
N TRP A 169 7.74 6.19 17.28
CA TRP A 169 6.89 6.55 18.40
C TRP A 169 6.30 5.32 19.12
N ASP A 170 5.90 5.50 20.37
CA ASP A 170 5.09 4.53 21.09
C ASP A 170 3.60 4.79 20.86
N GLY A 171 2.87 3.77 20.42
CA GLY A 171 1.48 3.92 20.06
C GLY A 171 0.67 2.63 20.18
N LYS A 172 -0.46 2.61 19.52
CA LYS A 172 -1.33 1.42 19.44
C LYS A 172 -1.49 0.99 18.00
N THR A 173 -1.65 -0.32 17.78
CA THR A 173 -2.13 -0.87 16.50
C THR A 173 -3.62 -0.55 16.33
N ALA A 174 -4.15 -0.75 15.13
CA ALA A 174 -5.59 -0.58 14.84
C ALA A 174 -6.49 -1.41 15.77
N VAL A 175 -5.99 -2.55 16.29
CA VAL A 175 -6.71 -3.42 17.24
C VAL A 175 -6.37 -3.11 18.72
N GLY A 176 -5.74 -1.96 19.00
CA GLY A 176 -5.51 -1.45 20.35
C GLY A 176 -4.29 -2.00 21.10
N GLN A 177 -3.50 -2.90 20.48
CA GLN A 177 -2.28 -3.43 21.09
C GLN A 177 -1.20 -2.35 21.16
N ARG A 178 -0.55 -2.18 22.31
CA ARG A 178 0.61 -1.27 22.45
C ARG A 178 1.78 -1.77 21.62
N LYS A 179 2.46 -0.85 20.94
CA LYS A 179 3.58 -1.14 20.08
C LYS A 179 4.53 0.05 19.98
N HIS A 180 5.82 -0.21 19.98
CA HIS A 180 6.81 0.74 19.49
C HIS A 180 6.85 0.65 17.96
N TRP A 181 6.60 1.77 17.30
CA TRP A 181 6.58 1.89 15.85
C TRP A 181 7.90 2.48 15.36
N HIS A 182 8.47 1.87 14.35
CA HIS A 182 9.49 2.46 13.52
C HIS A 182 9.08 2.29 12.06
N LEU A 183 8.76 3.38 11.40
CA LEU A 183 8.10 3.40 10.11
C LEU A 183 8.77 4.39 9.17
N PHE A 184 8.91 4.02 7.91
CA PHE A 184 9.23 4.93 6.82
C PHE A 184 7.99 5.14 5.96
N GLU A 185 7.68 6.40 5.65
CA GLU A 185 6.70 6.79 4.66
C GLU A 185 7.42 7.29 3.41
N VAL A 186 7.10 6.73 2.26
CA VAL A 186 7.74 7.09 0.98
C VAL A 186 6.70 7.41 -0.06
N ILE A 187 6.89 8.53 -0.76
CA ILE A 187 6.22 8.87 -2.02
C ILE A 187 7.31 9.10 -3.05
N ALA A 188 7.26 8.37 -4.15
CA ALA A 188 8.26 8.48 -5.21
C ALA A 188 7.60 8.38 -6.58
N ARG A 189 8.21 9.04 -7.56
CA ARG A 189 7.82 9.00 -8.96
C ARG A 189 8.82 8.15 -9.73
N ARG A 190 8.30 7.26 -10.57
CA ARG A 190 9.13 6.48 -11.48
C ARG A 190 9.64 7.36 -12.62
N SER A 191 10.94 7.47 -12.76
CA SER A 191 11.58 8.14 -13.89
C SER A 191 11.43 7.34 -15.18
#